data_d9750a1f0f4ec720ca9787c41046a1c4
#
_entry.id   d9750a1f0f4ec720ca9787c41046a1c4
#
_cell.length_a   1.000
_cell.length_b   1.000
_cell.length_c   1.000
_cell.angle_alpha   90.00
_cell.angle_beta   90.00
_cell.angle_gamma   90.00
#
_symmetry.space_group_name_H-M   'P 1'
#
loop_
_entity.id
_entity.type
_entity.pdbx_description
1 polymer ?
#
loop_
_entity_poly.entity_id
_entity_poly.type
_entity_poly.pdbx_seq_one_letter_code
_entity_poly.pdbx_strand_id
1 'polypeptide(L)'
;MGERNFLIEGISGSGKTSVATMLENRGFDVIHGDRLLAYQGDPQTGVPVMPRPQDPAFVNAHHIWDVDQLKRLIDDQTHPRTFFCGASRNRHHFAQWFDAIFLLETDWATISRRLDGRPGEWGDDPRERSLIQQLHISRIDLPIGAIAIDATRPLHEVVDAILARC
;
A
#
# COMPACT_ATOMS: atom_id res chain seq x y z
N MET A 1 5.59 -11.67 -11.33
CA MET A 1 4.15 -11.54 -11.52
C MET A 1 3.57 -12.92 -11.48
N GLY A 2 2.40 -13.07 -10.91
CA GLY A 2 1.89 -14.35 -10.51
C GLY A 2 0.74 -14.85 -11.36
N GLU A 3 0.57 -16.16 -11.39
CA GLU A 3 -0.71 -16.76 -11.79
C GLU A 3 -1.83 -16.25 -10.88
N ARG A 4 -1.49 -15.96 -9.59
CA ARG A 4 -2.34 -15.30 -8.62
C ARG A 4 -1.66 -14.05 -8.08
N ASN A 5 -2.39 -12.94 -8.08
CA ASN A 5 -1.88 -11.64 -7.70
C ASN A 5 -2.63 -11.09 -6.47
N PHE A 6 -1.88 -10.61 -5.50
CA PHE A 6 -2.42 -10.12 -4.23
C PHE A 6 -1.97 -8.68 -3.97
N LEU A 7 -2.90 -7.84 -3.52
CA LEU A 7 -2.59 -6.47 -3.11
C LEU A 7 -2.55 -6.38 -1.58
N ILE A 8 -1.47 -5.80 -1.05
CA ILE A 8 -1.31 -5.53 0.39
C ILE A 8 -1.30 -4.03 0.59
N GLU A 9 -2.36 -3.55 1.20
CA GLU A 9 -2.58 -2.14 1.49
C GLU A 9 -2.58 -1.84 2.99
N GLY A 10 -2.58 -0.59 3.32
CA GLY A 10 -2.68 -0.05 4.66
C GLY A 10 -2.18 1.39 4.69
N ILE A 11 -2.56 2.11 5.71
CA ILE A 11 -2.11 3.49 5.94
C ILE A 11 -0.59 3.56 6.10
N SER A 12 -0.01 4.75 5.94
CA SER A 12 1.41 4.95 6.27
C SER A 12 1.70 4.54 7.73
N GLY A 13 2.78 3.81 7.95
CA GLY A 13 3.10 3.25 9.27
C GLY A 13 2.42 1.92 9.61
N SER A 14 1.55 1.38 8.74
CA SER A 14 0.90 0.07 9.00
C SER A 14 1.84 -1.14 8.88
N GLY A 15 3.00 -0.99 8.21
CA GLY A 15 3.99 -2.06 8.09
C GLY A 15 4.10 -2.70 6.70
N LYS A 16 3.54 -2.09 5.66
CA LYS A 16 3.59 -2.62 4.27
C LYS A 16 4.99 -2.98 3.81
N THR A 17 5.96 -2.09 3.99
CA THR A 17 7.35 -2.33 3.58
C THR A 17 7.97 -3.51 4.32
N SER A 18 7.74 -3.64 5.63
CA SER A 18 8.25 -4.77 6.41
C SER A 18 7.64 -6.10 5.98
N VAL A 19 6.33 -6.12 5.69
CA VAL A 19 5.64 -7.30 5.14
C VAL A 19 6.21 -7.66 3.78
N ALA A 20 6.39 -6.67 2.88
CA ALA A 20 6.98 -6.87 1.56
C ALA A 20 8.38 -7.51 1.66
N THR A 21 9.26 -6.94 2.47
CA THR A 21 10.62 -7.46 2.68
C THR A 21 10.61 -8.88 3.25
N MET A 22 9.71 -9.20 4.18
CA MET A 22 9.62 -10.55 4.72
C MET A 22 9.09 -11.56 3.70
N LEU A 23 8.14 -11.19 2.85
CA LEU A 23 7.68 -12.02 1.74
C LEU A 23 8.82 -12.31 0.75
N GLU A 24 9.62 -11.29 0.38
CA GLU A 24 10.82 -11.45 -0.46
C GLU A 24 11.81 -12.43 0.18
N ASN A 25 12.10 -12.28 1.48
CA ASN A 25 13.01 -13.16 2.22
C ASN A 25 12.50 -14.61 2.31
N ARG A 26 11.18 -14.82 2.16
CA ARG A 26 10.56 -16.15 2.06
C ARG A 26 10.49 -16.68 0.63
N GLY A 27 11.05 -15.98 -0.36
CA GLY A 27 11.16 -16.39 -1.75
C GLY A 27 9.93 -16.11 -2.61
N PHE A 28 9.02 -15.25 -2.15
CA PHE A 28 7.89 -14.80 -2.97
C PHE A 28 8.29 -13.65 -3.89
N ASP A 29 7.62 -13.57 -5.04
CA ASP A 29 7.72 -12.41 -5.92
C ASP A 29 6.93 -11.24 -5.33
N VAL A 30 7.59 -10.08 -5.20
CA VAL A 30 7.02 -8.89 -4.54
C VAL A 30 7.29 -7.64 -5.37
N ILE A 31 6.24 -6.86 -5.57
CA ILE A 31 6.29 -5.55 -6.22
C ILE A 31 6.07 -4.45 -5.16
N HIS A 32 7.07 -3.62 -4.96
CA HIS A 32 6.95 -2.40 -4.15
C HIS A 32 6.24 -1.32 -4.96
N GLY A 33 4.90 -1.35 -4.94
CA GLY A 33 4.05 -0.55 -5.81
C GLY A 33 4.29 0.97 -5.68
N ASP A 34 4.45 1.45 -4.45
CA ASP A 34 4.70 2.87 -4.21
C ASP A 34 6.06 3.36 -4.73
N ARG A 35 7.01 2.46 -5.00
CA ARG A 35 8.32 2.80 -5.59
C ARG A 35 8.35 2.63 -7.10
N LEU A 36 7.67 1.60 -7.61
CA LEU A 36 7.74 1.22 -9.02
C LEU A 36 6.66 1.86 -9.87
N LEU A 37 5.44 2.02 -9.32
CA LEU A 37 4.24 2.37 -10.07
C LEU A 37 3.74 3.78 -9.75
N ALA A 38 4.09 4.35 -8.59
CA ALA A 38 3.46 5.56 -8.10
C ALA A 38 3.97 6.83 -8.79
N TYR A 39 3.04 7.74 -9.03
CA TYR A 39 3.30 9.12 -9.46
C TYR A 39 2.18 10.05 -8.97
N GLN A 40 2.37 11.35 -9.14
CA GLN A 40 1.33 12.35 -8.86
C GLN A 40 0.46 12.55 -10.11
N GLY A 41 -0.80 12.15 -10.02
CA GLY A 41 -1.75 12.25 -11.13
C GLY A 41 -3.19 12.33 -10.66
N ASP A 42 -4.08 12.70 -11.58
CA ASP A 42 -5.52 12.72 -11.32
C ASP A 42 -6.06 11.29 -11.20
N PRO A 43 -6.73 10.93 -10.08
CA PRO A 43 -7.17 9.55 -9.85
C PRO A 43 -8.21 9.02 -10.84
N GLN A 44 -8.94 9.89 -11.53
CA GLN A 44 -9.98 9.50 -12.49
C GLN A 44 -9.41 9.33 -13.89
N THR A 45 -8.50 10.20 -14.29
CA THR A 45 -8.00 10.29 -15.68
C THR A 45 -6.58 9.75 -15.85
N GLY A 46 -5.81 9.64 -14.77
CA GLY A 46 -4.39 9.28 -14.82
C GLY A 46 -3.48 10.40 -15.31
N VAL A 47 -4.03 11.58 -15.64
CA VAL A 47 -3.22 12.69 -16.13
C VAL A 47 -2.25 13.17 -15.06
N PRO A 48 -0.93 13.26 -15.34
CA PRO A 48 0.05 13.74 -14.38
C PRO A 48 -0.28 15.16 -13.88
N VAL A 49 -0.12 15.39 -12.58
CA VAL A 49 -0.27 16.70 -11.95
C VAL A 49 1.03 17.11 -11.27
N MET A 50 1.25 18.42 -11.15
CA MET A 50 2.40 18.92 -10.39
C MET A 50 2.14 18.75 -8.90
N PRO A 51 3.04 18.08 -8.15
CA PRO A 51 2.89 17.93 -6.70
C PRO A 51 2.93 19.31 -6.03
N ARG A 52 2.20 19.44 -4.93
CA ARG A 52 2.27 20.57 -4.01
C ARG A 52 2.94 20.11 -2.71
N PRO A 53 4.27 20.14 -2.61
CA PRO A 53 5.01 19.55 -1.48
C PRO A 53 4.61 20.13 -0.11
N GLN A 54 4.08 21.35 -0.08
CA GLN A 54 3.63 22.01 1.16
C GLN A 54 2.16 21.69 1.51
N ASP A 55 1.47 20.88 0.70
CA ASP A 55 0.09 20.47 0.92
C ASP A 55 0.01 18.93 0.96
N PRO A 56 0.14 18.31 2.13
CA PRO A 56 0.09 16.86 2.28
C PRO A 56 -1.23 16.25 1.79
N ALA A 57 -2.36 16.95 1.94
CA ALA A 57 -3.65 16.47 1.48
C ALA A 57 -3.69 16.36 -0.05
N PHE A 58 -3.12 17.34 -0.77
CA PHE A 58 -2.99 17.28 -2.23
C PHE A 58 -2.12 16.11 -2.66
N VAL A 59 -0.94 15.97 -2.05
CA VAL A 59 0.00 14.87 -2.36
C VAL A 59 -0.66 13.51 -2.14
N ASN A 60 -1.35 13.33 -1.03
CA ASN A 60 -2.07 12.08 -0.73
C ASN A 60 -3.20 11.81 -1.74
N ALA A 61 -4.00 12.83 -2.05
CA ALA A 61 -5.15 12.69 -2.97
C ALA A 61 -4.75 12.35 -4.41
N HIS A 62 -3.52 12.70 -4.81
CA HIS A 62 -3.00 12.49 -6.18
C HIS A 62 -1.92 11.39 -6.25
N HIS A 63 -1.70 10.65 -5.18
CA HIS A 63 -0.81 9.48 -5.18
C HIS A 63 -1.48 8.31 -5.88
N ILE A 64 -1.16 8.11 -7.14
CA ILE A 64 -1.76 7.07 -7.99
C ILE A 64 -0.70 6.16 -8.59
N TRP A 65 -1.14 4.99 -9.08
CA TRP A 65 -0.28 4.06 -9.78
C TRP A 65 -0.50 4.10 -11.30
N ASP A 66 0.57 3.86 -12.04
CA ASP A 66 0.52 3.66 -13.49
C ASP A 66 -0.23 2.36 -13.82
N VAL A 67 -1.45 2.54 -14.32
CA VAL A 67 -2.38 1.43 -14.59
C VAL A 67 -1.89 0.54 -15.74
N ASP A 68 -1.28 1.13 -16.77
CA ASP A 68 -0.76 0.39 -17.91
C ASP A 68 0.47 -0.43 -17.52
N GLN A 69 1.36 0.13 -16.71
CA GLN A 69 2.50 -0.60 -16.18
C GLN A 69 2.05 -1.72 -15.25
N LEU A 70 1.11 -1.45 -14.35
CA LEU A 70 0.53 -2.47 -13.46
C LEU A 70 -0.10 -3.62 -14.28
N LYS A 71 -0.86 -3.28 -15.34
CA LYS A 71 -1.48 -4.30 -16.21
C LYS A 71 -0.46 -5.21 -16.84
N ARG A 72 0.64 -4.65 -17.37
CA ARG A 72 1.74 -5.45 -17.93
C ARG A 72 2.36 -6.39 -16.90
N LEU A 73 2.52 -5.92 -15.66
CA LEU A 73 3.05 -6.74 -14.58
C LEU A 73 2.09 -7.88 -14.20
N ILE A 74 0.79 -7.64 -14.14
CA ILE A 74 -0.22 -8.65 -13.82
C ILE A 74 -0.33 -9.70 -14.95
N ASP A 75 -0.20 -9.28 -16.20
CA ASP A 75 -0.28 -10.19 -17.37
C ASP A 75 0.94 -11.11 -17.51
N ASP A 76 2.06 -10.79 -16.89
CA ASP A 76 3.25 -11.62 -16.86
C ASP A 76 3.14 -12.71 -15.77
N GLN A 77 2.66 -13.90 -16.15
CA GLN A 77 2.39 -15.02 -15.25
C GLN A 77 3.61 -15.94 -15.03
N THR A 78 4.78 -15.35 -14.71
CA THR A 78 6.03 -16.12 -14.53
C THR A 78 6.20 -16.74 -13.15
N HIS A 79 5.40 -16.32 -12.16
CA HIS A 79 5.45 -16.81 -10.79
C HIS A 79 4.10 -17.37 -10.33
N PRO A 80 4.04 -18.35 -9.43
CA PRO A 80 2.75 -18.86 -8.91
C PRO A 80 1.97 -17.82 -8.11
N ARG A 81 2.66 -16.95 -7.41
CA ARG A 81 2.06 -15.87 -6.59
C ARG A 81 2.93 -14.63 -6.60
N THR A 82 2.30 -13.48 -6.82
CA THR A 82 2.96 -12.18 -6.68
C THR A 82 2.19 -11.29 -5.72
N PHE A 83 2.92 -10.57 -4.88
CA PHE A 83 2.38 -9.64 -3.91
C PHE A 83 2.75 -8.21 -4.30
N PHE A 84 1.74 -7.37 -4.48
CA PHE A 84 1.90 -5.94 -4.71
C PHE A 84 1.68 -5.22 -3.40
N CYS A 85 2.65 -4.44 -2.94
CA CYS A 85 2.60 -3.74 -1.67
C CYS A 85 2.62 -2.23 -1.87
N GLY A 86 1.61 -1.53 -1.37
CA GLY A 86 1.49 -0.08 -1.47
C GLY A 86 0.05 0.37 -1.35
N ALA A 87 -0.20 1.66 -1.62
CA ALA A 87 -1.55 2.24 -1.61
C ALA A 87 -1.72 3.20 -2.79
N SER A 88 -2.92 3.28 -3.35
CA SER A 88 -3.19 4.12 -4.50
C SER A 88 -4.59 4.73 -4.48
N ARG A 89 -4.71 5.99 -4.90
CA ARG A 89 -6.00 6.69 -4.96
C ARG A 89 -6.83 6.32 -6.19
N ASN A 90 -6.21 5.72 -7.22
CA ASN A 90 -6.89 5.23 -8.42
C ASN A 90 -7.13 3.70 -8.40
N ARG A 91 -7.13 3.08 -7.23
CA ARG A 91 -7.36 1.62 -7.05
C ARG A 91 -8.62 1.11 -7.75
N HIS A 92 -9.66 1.92 -7.85
CA HIS A 92 -10.92 1.54 -8.49
C HIS A 92 -10.77 1.14 -9.96
N HIS A 93 -9.70 1.53 -10.64
CA HIS A 93 -9.42 1.10 -12.02
C HIS A 93 -8.90 -0.33 -12.12
N PHE A 94 -8.30 -0.88 -11.05
CA PHE A 94 -7.57 -2.15 -11.12
C PHE A 94 -7.82 -3.12 -9.95
N ALA A 95 -8.63 -2.77 -8.96
CA ALA A 95 -8.87 -3.63 -7.79
C ALA A 95 -9.34 -5.03 -8.17
N GLN A 96 -10.15 -5.15 -9.23
CA GLN A 96 -10.68 -6.42 -9.75
C GLN A 96 -9.63 -7.33 -10.41
N TRP A 97 -8.40 -6.85 -10.61
CA TRP A 97 -7.32 -7.66 -11.18
C TRP A 97 -6.58 -8.50 -10.14
N PHE A 98 -6.87 -8.27 -8.86
CA PHE A 98 -6.28 -9.00 -7.75
C PHE A 98 -7.20 -10.11 -7.25
N ASP A 99 -6.62 -11.28 -6.95
CA ASP A 99 -7.34 -12.41 -6.35
C ASP A 99 -7.84 -12.10 -4.94
N ALA A 100 -7.06 -11.31 -4.19
CA ALA A 100 -7.49 -10.75 -2.93
C ALA A 100 -6.72 -9.44 -2.62
N ILE A 101 -7.37 -8.59 -1.82
CA ILE A 101 -6.78 -7.38 -1.25
C ILE A 101 -6.70 -7.57 0.27
N PHE A 102 -5.51 -7.46 0.83
CA PHE A 102 -5.26 -7.50 2.26
C PHE A 102 -5.08 -6.09 2.80
N LEU A 103 -5.76 -5.76 3.89
CA LEU A 103 -5.62 -4.49 4.58
C LEU A 103 -4.89 -4.71 5.91
N LEU A 104 -3.70 -4.12 6.03
CA LEU A 104 -2.95 -4.12 7.29
C LEU A 104 -3.59 -3.12 8.26
N GLU A 105 -4.25 -3.63 9.29
CA GLU A 105 -4.87 -2.84 10.34
C GLU A 105 -4.01 -2.77 11.58
N THR A 106 -3.90 -1.59 12.17
CA THR A 106 -3.17 -1.36 13.41
C THR A 106 -3.72 -0.14 14.15
N ASP A 107 -3.39 -0.01 15.44
CA ASP A 107 -3.78 1.14 16.25
C ASP A 107 -2.86 2.36 16.01
N TRP A 108 -3.36 3.54 16.38
CA TRP A 108 -2.62 4.80 16.20
C TRP A 108 -1.31 4.84 16.97
N ALA A 109 -1.26 4.27 18.18
CA ALA A 109 -0.05 4.25 18.98
C ALA A 109 1.08 3.49 18.28
N THR A 110 0.76 2.37 17.66
CA THR A 110 1.70 1.57 16.86
C THR A 110 2.14 2.33 15.60
N ILE A 111 1.20 2.97 14.88
CA ILE A 111 1.52 3.80 13.71
C ILE A 111 2.47 4.92 14.11
N SER A 112 2.14 5.71 15.13
CA SER A 112 2.94 6.84 15.58
C SER A 112 4.37 6.43 15.93
N ARG A 113 4.53 5.37 16.71
CA ARG A 113 5.86 4.83 17.07
C ARG A 113 6.67 4.39 15.84
N ARG A 114 6.02 3.78 14.84
CA ARG A 114 6.69 3.36 13.60
C ARG A 114 7.11 4.55 12.75
N LEU A 115 6.30 5.60 12.71
CA LEU A 115 6.63 6.85 12.02
C LEU A 115 7.81 7.57 12.70
N ASP A 116 7.89 7.56 14.03
CA ASP A 116 9.01 8.12 14.79
C ASP A 116 10.36 7.47 14.43
N GLY A 117 10.34 6.21 14.03
CA GLY A 117 11.52 5.46 13.61
C GLY A 117 11.98 5.72 12.16
N ARG A 118 11.35 6.65 11.42
CA ARG A 118 11.62 6.89 9.99
C ARG A 118 11.84 8.37 9.69
N PRO A 119 12.91 9.00 10.22
CA PRO A 119 13.17 10.41 10.00
C PRO A 119 13.41 10.69 8.50
N GLY A 120 12.86 11.80 8.00
CA GLY A 120 12.96 12.22 6.61
C GLY A 120 12.03 11.48 5.64
N GLU A 121 11.21 10.54 6.11
CA GLU A 121 10.19 9.87 5.30
C GLU A 121 8.81 10.53 5.48
N TRP A 122 7.85 10.16 4.62
CA TRP A 122 6.45 10.59 4.74
C TRP A 122 5.89 10.27 6.14
N GLY A 123 5.38 11.29 6.80
CA GLY A 123 4.91 11.25 8.17
C GLY A 123 5.89 11.79 9.22
N ASP A 124 7.09 12.24 8.81
CA ASP A 124 8.03 12.95 9.68
C ASP A 124 7.61 14.41 9.88
N ASP A 125 7.13 15.08 8.83
CA ASP A 125 6.53 16.43 8.94
C ASP A 125 5.24 16.37 9.78
N PRO A 126 5.05 17.28 10.75
CA PRO A 126 3.85 17.32 11.61
C PRO A 126 2.53 17.43 10.83
N ARG A 127 2.51 18.09 9.67
CA ARG A 127 1.31 18.21 8.83
C ARG A 127 0.97 16.88 8.14
N GLU A 128 1.98 16.16 7.66
CA GLU A 128 1.81 14.81 7.11
C GLU A 128 1.31 13.86 8.19
N ARG A 129 1.88 13.91 9.39
CA ARG A 129 1.45 13.11 10.52
C ARG A 129 0.01 13.38 10.93
N SER A 130 -0.38 14.66 10.96
CA SER A 130 -1.78 15.05 11.23
C SER A 130 -2.73 14.49 10.17
N LEU A 131 -2.35 14.53 8.90
CA LEU A 131 -3.14 13.94 7.82
C LEU A 131 -3.25 12.42 7.98
N ILE A 132 -2.15 11.72 8.24
CA ILE A 132 -2.16 10.26 8.47
C ILE A 132 -3.12 9.90 9.61
N GLN A 133 -3.10 10.67 10.71
CA GLN A 133 -4.02 10.46 11.83
C GLN A 133 -5.49 10.65 11.42
N GLN A 134 -5.78 11.71 10.66
CA GLN A 134 -7.13 11.94 10.15
C GLN A 134 -7.61 10.81 9.22
N LEU A 135 -6.75 10.33 8.34
CA LEU A 135 -7.04 9.21 7.45
C LEU A 135 -7.24 7.90 8.23
N HIS A 136 -6.46 7.68 9.28
CA HIS A 136 -6.62 6.53 10.17
C HIS A 136 -7.99 6.53 10.86
N ILE A 137 -8.44 7.69 11.34
CA ILE A 137 -9.74 7.83 12.01
C ILE A 137 -10.89 7.74 11.01
N SER A 138 -10.81 8.45 9.88
CA SER A 138 -11.89 8.53 8.89
C SER A 138 -12.05 7.28 8.05
N ARG A 139 -10.97 6.52 7.85
CA ARG A 139 -10.90 5.31 7.00
C ARG A 139 -11.30 5.54 5.53
N ILE A 140 -11.36 6.78 5.08
CA ILE A 140 -11.91 7.17 3.77
C ILE A 140 -11.13 6.59 2.58
N ASP A 141 -9.82 6.41 2.75
CA ASP A 141 -8.93 5.94 1.67
C ASP A 141 -8.72 4.41 1.67
N LEU A 142 -9.36 3.68 2.59
CA LEU A 142 -9.15 2.24 2.71
C LEU A 142 -9.95 1.45 1.67
N PRO A 143 -9.41 0.29 1.22
CA PRO A 143 -10.10 -0.55 0.24
C PRO A 143 -11.37 -1.17 0.83
N ILE A 144 -12.47 -1.09 0.07
CA ILE A 144 -13.73 -1.74 0.43
C ILE A 144 -13.62 -3.23 0.12
N GLY A 145 -14.10 -4.08 1.03
CA GLY A 145 -14.11 -5.53 0.85
C GLY A 145 -12.74 -6.21 1.00
N ALA A 146 -11.73 -5.50 1.49
CA ALA A 146 -10.43 -6.09 1.77
C ALA A 146 -10.49 -7.04 2.98
N ILE A 147 -9.60 -8.03 2.97
CA ILE A 147 -9.39 -8.94 4.09
C ILE A 147 -8.52 -8.25 5.14
N ALA A 148 -9.08 -7.96 6.31
CA ALA A 148 -8.34 -7.32 7.39
C ALA A 148 -7.30 -8.26 8.00
N ILE A 149 -6.08 -7.76 8.20
CA ILE A 149 -4.96 -8.45 8.82
C ILE A 149 -4.49 -7.60 10.01
N ASP A 150 -4.50 -8.18 11.20
CA ASP A 150 -4.01 -7.52 12.42
C ASP A 150 -2.48 -7.32 12.34
N ALA A 151 -2.06 -6.11 12.02
CA ALA A 151 -0.66 -5.73 11.89
C ALA A 151 -0.02 -5.21 13.19
N THR A 152 -0.70 -5.36 14.33
CA THR A 152 -0.11 -5.14 15.68
C THR A 152 0.71 -6.33 16.14
N ARG A 153 0.48 -7.51 15.54
CA ARG A 153 1.15 -8.77 15.85
C ARG A 153 2.62 -8.77 15.37
N PRO A 154 3.44 -9.74 15.86
CA PRO A 154 4.78 -9.96 15.31
C PRO A 154 4.75 -10.14 13.80
N LEU A 155 5.76 -9.57 13.10
CA LEU A 155 5.77 -9.51 11.63
C LEU A 155 5.60 -10.89 10.96
N HIS A 156 6.25 -11.93 11.50
CA HIS A 156 6.13 -13.28 10.94
C HIS A 156 4.68 -13.82 11.02
N GLU A 157 3.93 -13.50 12.09
CA GLU A 157 2.52 -13.89 12.23
C GLU A 157 1.62 -13.12 11.27
N VAL A 158 1.92 -11.84 11.02
CA VAL A 158 1.21 -11.03 10.01
C VAL A 158 1.36 -11.66 8.63
N VAL A 159 2.59 -12.01 8.24
CA VAL A 159 2.87 -12.66 6.95
C VAL A 159 2.22 -14.06 6.88
N ASP A 160 2.28 -14.85 7.96
CA ASP A 160 1.61 -16.16 8.02
C ASP A 160 0.09 -16.02 7.83
N ALA A 161 -0.53 -15.00 8.44
CA ALA A 161 -1.96 -14.73 8.29
C ALA A 161 -2.35 -14.35 6.85
N ILE A 162 -1.50 -13.64 6.12
CA ILE A 162 -1.68 -13.35 4.70
C ILE A 162 -1.57 -14.64 3.88
N LEU A 163 -0.48 -15.38 4.05
CA LEU A 163 -0.20 -16.59 3.28
C LEU A 163 -1.25 -17.68 3.46
N ALA A 164 -1.85 -17.78 4.65
CA ALA A 164 -2.92 -18.73 4.94
C ALA A 164 -4.23 -18.43 4.16
N ARG A 165 -4.34 -17.27 3.51
CA ARG A 165 -5.52 -16.83 2.75
C ARG A 165 -5.26 -16.67 1.25
N CYS A 166 -4.06 -17.04 0.79
CA CYS A 166 -3.64 -16.98 -0.62
C CYS A 166 -3.90 -18.29 -1.38
#